data_2cdf6434ee9cc706eba11bd1addb7e37
#
_entry.id   2cdf6434ee9cc706eba11bd1addb7e37
#
_cell.length_a   1.000
_cell.length_b   1.000
_cell.length_c   1.000
_cell.angle_alpha   90.00
_cell.angle_beta   90.00
_cell.angle_gamma   90.00
#
_symmetry.space_group_name_H-M   'P 1'
#
loop_
_entity.id
_entity.type
_entity.pdbx_description
1 polymer ?
#
loop_
_entity_poly.entity_id
_entity_poly.type
_entity_poly.pdbx_seq_one_letter_code
_entity_poly.pdbx_strand_id
1 'polypeptide(L)' 'MAVPEDAPHLTEKMRHAFAGLQQQLREDVNKVDEPQLKALFETSAEVLGALAKSFDDYKRKNEPAWQTSQAAGRKLS' A
#
# COMPACT_ATOMS: atom_id res chain seq x y z
N MET A 1 9.60 23.41 -0.31
CA MET A 1 9.15 22.50 -0.75
C MET A 1 9.79 21.22 -0.67
N ALA A 2 10.09 20.64 0.24
CA ALA A 2 10.70 19.40 0.38
C ALA A 2 9.86 18.27 -0.03
N VAL A 3 9.23 18.45 -1.07
CA VAL A 3 8.44 17.41 -1.58
C VAL A 3 9.11 16.10 -1.77
N PRO A 4 10.27 16.05 -2.37
CA PRO A 4 10.90 14.78 -2.64
C PRO A 4 11.18 13.97 -1.37
N GLU A 5 11.48 14.65 -0.31
CA GLU A 5 11.77 13.96 0.90
C GLU A 5 10.49 13.57 1.58
N ASP A 6 9.45 14.35 1.47
CA ASP A 6 8.21 14.02 2.09
C ASP A 6 7.47 12.91 1.37
N ALA A 7 7.66 12.78 0.09
CA ALA A 7 6.94 11.77 -0.67
C ALA A 7 7.16 10.34 -0.15
N PRO A 8 8.39 9.90 0.10
CA PRO A 8 8.58 8.57 0.63
C PRO A 8 7.94 8.39 2.00
N HIS A 9 7.98 9.44 2.80
CA HIS A 9 7.40 9.37 4.13
C HIS A 9 5.88 9.26 4.03
N LEU A 10 5.28 10.03 3.14
CA LEU A 10 3.83 9.99 2.99
C LEU A 10 3.39 8.66 2.41
N THR A 11 4.16 8.10 1.50
CA THR A 11 3.85 6.82 0.91
C THR A 11 3.86 5.74 1.98
N GLU A 12 4.86 5.75 2.83
CA GLU A 12 4.97 4.76 3.88
C GLU A 12 3.84 4.93 4.89
N LYS A 13 3.48 6.17 5.19
CA LYS A 13 2.42 6.45 6.10
C LYS A 13 1.11 5.91 5.58
N MET A 14 0.83 6.12 4.29
CA MET A 14 -0.41 5.64 3.71
C MET A 14 -0.44 4.13 3.64
N ARG A 15 0.69 3.50 3.31
CA ARG A 15 0.76 2.07 3.24
C ARG A 15 0.43 1.48 4.61
N HIS A 16 0.97 2.09 5.65
CA HIS A 16 0.76 1.61 7.00
C HIS A 16 -0.69 1.78 7.40
N ALA A 17 -1.30 2.89 7.02
CA ALA A 17 -2.70 3.14 7.34
C ALA A 17 -3.61 2.14 6.65
N PHE A 18 -3.34 1.85 5.38
CA PHE A 18 -4.16 0.89 4.66
C PHE A 18 -4.01 -0.51 5.26
N ALA A 19 -2.78 -0.89 5.62
CA ALA A 19 -2.56 -2.19 6.22
C ALA A 19 -3.27 -2.31 7.57
N GLY A 20 -3.26 -1.23 8.34
CA GLY A 20 -3.95 -1.22 9.63
C GLY A 20 -5.46 -1.34 9.47
N LEU A 21 -6.02 -0.62 8.49
CA LEU A 21 -7.44 -0.70 8.26
C LEU A 21 -7.82 -2.08 7.74
N GLN A 22 -6.97 -2.68 6.93
CA GLN A 22 -7.24 -4.01 6.41
C GLN A 22 -7.32 -4.99 7.58
N GLN A 23 -6.41 -4.89 8.51
CA GLN A 23 -6.40 -5.77 9.65
C GLN A 23 -7.63 -5.57 10.51
N GLN A 24 -8.04 -4.34 10.71
CA GLN A 24 -9.21 -4.06 11.50
C GLN A 24 -10.46 -4.63 10.83
N LEU A 25 -10.56 -4.52 9.52
CA LEU A 25 -11.69 -5.08 8.81
C LEU A 25 -11.71 -6.60 8.94
N ARG A 26 -10.57 -7.23 8.89
CA ARG A 26 -10.52 -8.67 9.02
C ARG A 26 -10.90 -9.14 10.42
N GLU A 27 -10.59 -8.34 11.41
CA GLU A 27 -10.97 -8.68 12.76
C GLU A 27 -12.46 -8.44 12.95
N ASP A 28 -12.98 -7.35 12.43
CA ASP A 28 -14.36 -6.98 12.64
C ASP A 28 -15.33 -7.78 11.81
N VAL A 29 -14.88 -8.35 10.71
CA VAL A 29 -15.79 -9.13 9.88
C VAL A 29 -16.36 -10.30 10.67
N ASN A 30 -15.63 -10.78 11.67
CA ASN A 30 -16.12 -11.87 12.47
C ASN A 30 -17.19 -11.44 13.46
N LYS A 31 -17.37 -10.15 13.64
CA LYS A 31 -18.35 -9.64 14.55
C LYS A 31 -19.64 -9.24 13.83
N VAL A 32 -19.64 -9.36 12.52
CA VAL A 32 -20.79 -8.96 11.73
C VAL A 32 -21.55 -10.18 11.31
N ASP A 33 -22.85 -10.19 11.52
CA ASP A 33 -23.65 -11.32 11.13
C ASP A 33 -24.37 -11.13 9.81
N GLU A 34 -24.61 -9.95 9.41
CA GLU A 34 -25.38 -9.70 8.20
C GLU A 34 -24.52 -9.99 6.97
N PRO A 35 -24.99 -10.88 6.09
CA PRO A 35 -24.14 -11.36 4.99
C PRO A 35 -23.65 -10.30 4.03
N GLN A 36 -24.48 -9.33 3.70
CA GLN A 36 -24.06 -8.30 2.78
C GLN A 36 -22.99 -7.42 3.39
N LEU A 37 -23.11 -7.12 4.67
CA LEU A 37 -22.12 -6.30 5.34
C LEU A 37 -20.85 -7.08 5.49
N LYS A 38 -20.94 -8.38 5.72
CA LYS A 38 -19.76 -9.21 5.84
C LYS A 38 -19.02 -9.21 4.53
N ALA A 39 -19.74 -9.33 3.42
CA ALA A 39 -19.11 -9.31 2.11
C ALA A 39 -18.45 -7.96 1.84
N LEU A 40 -19.07 -6.88 2.30
CA LEU A 40 -18.52 -5.56 2.10
C LEU A 40 -17.21 -5.42 2.89
N PHE A 41 -17.16 -5.94 4.11
CA PHE A 41 -15.97 -5.88 4.91
C PHE A 41 -14.85 -6.70 4.25
N GLU A 42 -15.20 -7.86 3.71
CA GLU A 42 -14.20 -8.72 3.08
C GLU A 42 -13.65 -8.06 1.80
N THR A 43 -14.54 -7.49 1.00
CA THR A 43 -14.09 -6.82 -0.21
C THR A 43 -13.23 -5.60 0.13
N SER A 44 -13.64 -4.85 1.16
CA SER A 44 -12.87 -3.68 1.56
C SER A 44 -11.49 -4.09 2.05
N ALA A 45 -11.41 -5.18 2.79
CA ALA A 45 -10.11 -5.65 3.26
C ALA A 45 -9.22 -6.05 2.09
N GLU A 46 -9.78 -6.66 1.06
CA GLU A 46 -9.01 -7.05 -0.10
C GLU A 46 -8.52 -5.82 -0.85
N VAL A 47 -9.38 -4.82 -1.02
CA VAL A 47 -8.98 -3.60 -1.70
C VAL A 47 -7.89 -2.88 -0.93
N LEU A 48 -8.03 -2.79 0.38
CA LEU A 48 -7.04 -2.09 1.18
C LEU A 48 -5.72 -2.85 1.18
N GLY A 49 -5.79 -4.18 1.16
CA GLY A 49 -4.57 -4.97 1.07
C GLY A 49 -3.86 -4.76 -0.25
N ALA A 50 -4.63 -4.67 -1.34
CA ALA A 50 -4.05 -4.44 -2.64
C ALA A 50 -3.44 -3.04 -2.71
N LEU A 51 -4.10 -2.06 -2.10
CA LEU A 51 -3.55 -0.71 -2.08
C LEU A 51 -2.27 -0.65 -1.27
N ALA A 52 -2.25 -1.29 -0.11
CA ALA A 52 -1.05 -1.31 0.71
C ALA A 52 0.09 -1.98 -0.05
N LYS A 53 -0.21 -3.04 -0.78
CA LYS A 53 0.80 -3.73 -1.56
C LYS A 53 1.30 -2.85 -2.69
N SER A 54 0.39 -2.08 -3.31
CA SER A 54 0.78 -1.20 -4.39
C SER A 54 1.73 -0.12 -3.89
N PHE A 55 1.49 0.42 -2.71
CA PHE A 55 2.37 1.42 -2.16
C PHE A 55 3.73 0.80 -1.80
N ASP A 56 3.71 -0.43 -1.33
CA ASP A 56 4.94 -1.12 -0.99
C ASP A 56 5.73 -1.41 -2.26
N ASP A 57 5.05 -1.83 -3.33
CA ASP A 57 5.71 -2.11 -4.59
C ASP A 57 6.29 -0.83 -5.20
N TYR A 58 5.57 0.26 -5.07
CA TYR A 58 6.06 1.52 -5.59
C TYR A 58 7.33 1.92 -4.86
N LYS A 59 7.36 1.74 -3.54
CA LYS A 59 8.52 2.08 -2.78
C LYS A 59 9.69 1.22 -3.19
N ARG A 60 9.47 -0.07 -3.33
CA ARG A 60 10.53 -0.96 -3.71
C ARG A 60 11.04 -0.66 -5.10
N LYS A 61 10.16 -0.33 -6.00
CA LYS A 61 10.58 -0.03 -7.33
C LYS A 61 11.34 1.24 -7.35
N ASN A 62 10.92 2.23 -6.63
CA ASN A 62 11.59 3.49 -6.64
C ASN A 62 12.97 3.45 -6.05
N GLU A 63 13.19 2.77 -4.97
CA GLU A 63 14.48 2.71 -4.35
C GLU A 63 15.55 2.08 -5.21
N PRO A 64 15.29 0.91 -5.77
CA PRO A 64 16.27 0.31 -6.64
C PRO A 64 16.47 1.13 -7.88
N ALA A 65 15.42 1.74 -8.38
CA ALA A 65 15.53 2.54 -9.57
C ALA A 65 16.41 3.75 -9.34
N TRP A 66 16.36 4.31 -8.18
CA TRP A 66 17.17 5.42 -7.89
C TRP A 66 18.60 5.01 -7.93
N GLN A 67 18.97 3.99 -7.23
CA GLN A 67 20.31 3.54 -7.20
C GLN A 67 20.79 3.00 -8.51
N THR A 68 20.04 2.18 -9.14
CA THR A 68 20.50 1.63 -10.37
C THR A 68 20.24 2.51 -11.55
N SER A 69 19.33 3.41 -11.48
CA SER A 69 19.09 4.22 -12.64
C SER A 69 20.25 5.04 -12.92
N GLN A 70 21.01 5.29 -11.94
CA GLN A 70 22.15 6.09 -12.15
C GLN A 70 23.00 5.25 -12.99
N ALA A 71 23.05 4.02 -12.72
CA ALA A 71 23.90 3.13 -13.41
C ALA A 71 23.29 2.49 -14.57
N ALA A 72 22.19 1.99 -14.43
CA ALA A 72 21.70 1.28 -15.51
C ALA A 72 20.50 1.81 -16.12
N GLY A 73 20.02 2.76 -15.60
CA GLY A 73 18.81 3.23 -16.13
C GLY A 73 18.88 3.33 -17.55
N ARG A 74 19.99 3.60 -17.94
CA ARG A 74 20.14 3.77 -19.25
C ARG A 74 20.01 2.54 -19.95
N LYS A 75 20.45 1.57 -19.43
CA LYS A 75 20.53 0.42 -20.11
C LYS A 75 19.23 0.00 -20.48
N LEU A 76 18.30 0.33 -19.86
CA LEU A 76 17.07 -0.08 -20.13
C LEU A 76 16.59 0.58 -21.16
N SER A 77 17.09 1.53 -21.30
CA SER A 77 16.62 2.24 -22.31
C SER A 77 16.88 1.61 -23.46
#